data_66bb063c4c29b335da2be31673c2d0d9
#
_entry.id   66bb063c4c29b335da2be31673c2d0d9
#
_cell.length_a   1.000
_cell.length_b   1.000
_cell.length_c   1.000
_cell.angle_alpha   90.00
_cell.angle_beta   90.00
_cell.angle_gamma   90.00
#
_symmetry.space_group_name_H-M   'P 1'
#
loop_
_entity.id
_entity.type
_entity.pdbx_description
1 polymer ?
#
loop_
_entity_poly.entity_id
_entity_poly.type
_entity_poly.pdbx_seq_one_letter_code
_entity_poly.pdbx_strand_id
1 'polypeptide(L)'
;MKSYEIIDHTYDVVVVGAGGAGLRATLGMTTEGLKTACITKVFPTRSHTVAAQGGVGAALDNMGEGDNWQFHMYDTVKGSDWLGDQDAIEYMCRNAIPAVIELEHYGVPFSRTEEGKIYQRPFGGHTLDNGKRMAKRACAAADRTGHAILHTLYQPVSYTHLRAHETPEHRVWRRMREKKK
;
A
#
# COMPACT_ATOMS: atom_id res chain seq x y z
N MET A 1 16.15 -10.86 -40.78
CA MET A 1 15.68 -10.44 -39.46
C MET A 1 14.92 -11.61 -38.82
N LYS A 2 15.29 -12.05 -37.60
CA LYS A 2 14.49 -13.05 -36.91
C LYS A 2 13.19 -12.36 -36.48
N SER A 3 12.04 -12.81 -37.00
CA SER A 3 10.74 -12.42 -36.44
C SER A 3 10.63 -12.98 -35.04
N TYR A 4 10.30 -12.14 -34.04
CA TYR A 4 10.00 -12.66 -32.72
C TYR A 4 8.59 -13.25 -32.70
N GLU A 5 8.43 -14.27 -31.89
CA GLU A 5 7.13 -14.85 -31.61
C GLU A 5 6.33 -13.86 -30.74
N ILE A 6 5.13 -13.52 -31.17
CA ILE A 6 4.18 -12.70 -30.40
C ILE A 6 3.26 -13.69 -29.65
N ILE A 7 3.23 -13.58 -28.33
CA ILE A 7 2.34 -14.38 -27.49
C ILE A 7 1.25 -13.47 -26.94
N ASP A 8 0.01 -13.72 -27.38
CA ASP A 8 -1.14 -12.95 -26.93
C ASP A 8 -1.71 -13.51 -25.63
N HIS A 9 -1.98 -12.62 -24.69
CA HIS A 9 -2.63 -12.93 -23.42
C HIS A 9 -3.91 -12.10 -23.27
N THR A 10 -5.00 -12.74 -22.84
CA THR A 10 -6.29 -12.07 -22.62
C THR A 10 -6.64 -12.06 -21.14
N TYR A 11 -6.97 -10.90 -20.63
CA TYR A 11 -7.37 -10.64 -19.25
C TYR A 11 -8.60 -9.73 -19.22
N ASP A 12 -9.41 -9.86 -18.15
CA ASP A 12 -10.54 -8.95 -17.90
C ASP A 12 -10.06 -7.59 -17.39
N VAL A 13 -8.98 -7.61 -16.59
CA VAL A 13 -8.39 -6.41 -15.99
C VAL A 13 -6.87 -6.44 -16.10
N VAL A 14 -6.28 -5.29 -16.40
CA VAL A 14 -4.83 -5.08 -16.35
C VAL A 14 -4.53 -3.96 -15.35
N VAL A 15 -3.80 -4.29 -14.28
CA VAL A 15 -3.31 -3.35 -13.28
C VAL A 15 -1.86 -2.99 -13.61
N VAL A 16 -1.57 -1.72 -13.79
CA VAL A 16 -0.23 -1.22 -14.10
C VAL A 16 0.43 -0.67 -12.83
N GLY A 17 1.41 -1.40 -12.33
CA GLY A 17 2.13 -1.09 -11.10
C GLY A 17 1.78 -2.03 -9.95
N ALA A 18 2.80 -2.66 -9.33
CA ALA A 18 2.66 -3.60 -8.22
C ALA A 18 3.22 -3.01 -6.91
N GLY A 19 2.96 -1.76 -6.63
CA GLY A 19 3.11 -1.17 -5.31
C GLY A 19 1.94 -1.54 -4.39
N GLY A 20 1.86 -0.97 -3.19
CA GLY A 20 0.79 -1.25 -2.25
C GLY A 20 -0.61 -1.07 -2.86
N ALA A 21 -0.85 0.03 -3.57
CA ALA A 21 -2.12 0.30 -4.23
C ALA A 21 -2.44 -0.72 -5.33
N GLY A 22 -1.47 -1.03 -6.21
CA GLY A 22 -1.67 -1.97 -7.30
C GLY A 22 -1.88 -3.40 -6.83
N LEU A 23 -1.14 -3.84 -5.81
CA LEU A 23 -1.34 -5.17 -5.22
C LEU A 23 -2.73 -5.29 -4.55
N ARG A 24 -3.17 -4.23 -3.83
CA ARG A 24 -4.51 -4.23 -3.23
C ARG A 24 -5.61 -4.24 -4.31
N ALA A 25 -5.45 -3.47 -5.38
CA ALA A 25 -6.39 -3.49 -6.51
C ALA A 25 -6.42 -4.87 -7.19
N THR A 26 -5.26 -5.45 -7.47
CA THR A 26 -5.15 -6.80 -8.05
C THR A 26 -5.86 -7.84 -7.18
N LEU A 27 -5.62 -7.80 -5.86
CA LEU A 27 -6.28 -8.70 -4.93
C LEU A 27 -7.80 -8.53 -4.95
N GLY A 28 -8.30 -7.29 -4.94
CA GLY A 28 -9.74 -7.02 -5.03
C GLY A 28 -10.37 -7.55 -6.31
N MET A 29 -9.74 -7.31 -7.47
CA MET A 29 -10.25 -7.80 -8.74
C MET A 29 -10.27 -9.34 -8.82
N THR A 30 -9.23 -9.99 -8.30
CA THR A 30 -9.19 -11.48 -8.27
C THR A 30 -10.20 -12.06 -7.30
N THR A 31 -10.50 -11.39 -6.19
CA THR A 31 -11.54 -11.81 -5.24
C THR A 31 -12.94 -11.77 -5.87
N GLU A 32 -13.18 -10.82 -6.78
CA GLU A 32 -14.41 -10.73 -7.57
C GLU A 32 -14.45 -11.73 -8.74
N GLY A 33 -13.47 -12.62 -8.86
CA GLY A 33 -13.40 -13.66 -9.89
C GLY A 33 -12.90 -13.18 -11.25
N LEU A 34 -12.41 -11.97 -11.36
CA LEU A 34 -11.87 -11.41 -12.61
C LEU A 34 -10.47 -11.94 -12.91
N LYS A 35 -10.24 -12.36 -14.14
CA LYS A 35 -8.92 -12.74 -14.64
C LYS A 35 -8.05 -11.49 -14.76
N THR A 36 -7.16 -11.28 -13.80
CA THR A 36 -6.42 -10.04 -13.64
C THR A 36 -4.94 -10.23 -13.94
N ALA A 37 -4.35 -9.33 -14.73
CA ALA A 37 -2.90 -9.21 -14.88
C ALA A 37 -2.39 -8.00 -14.10
N CYS A 38 -1.28 -8.16 -13.37
CA CYS A 38 -0.57 -7.05 -12.75
C CYS A 38 0.80 -6.88 -13.43
N ILE A 39 0.98 -5.76 -14.13
CA ILE A 39 2.21 -5.45 -14.87
C ILE A 39 3.06 -4.51 -14.03
N THR A 40 4.33 -4.84 -13.84
CA THR A 40 5.25 -4.03 -13.05
C THR A 40 6.63 -3.97 -13.68
N LYS A 41 7.28 -2.80 -13.54
CA LYS A 41 8.65 -2.59 -14.03
C LYS A 41 9.70 -3.29 -13.16
N VAL A 42 9.46 -3.35 -11.87
CA VAL A 42 10.35 -3.96 -10.87
C VAL A 42 9.61 -5.07 -10.15
N PHE A 43 10.36 -5.99 -9.55
CA PHE A 43 9.74 -7.02 -8.71
C PHE A 43 8.86 -6.34 -7.64
N PRO A 44 7.63 -6.82 -7.37
CA PRO A 44 6.67 -6.11 -6.51
C PRO A 44 7.23 -5.65 -5.16
N THR A 45 8.01 -6.50 -4.47
CA THR A 45 8.63 -6.17 -3.18
C THR A 45 9.75 -5.13 -3.26
N ARG A 46 10.07 -4.63 -4.46
CA ARG A 46 11.01 -3.53 -4.71
C ARG A 46 10.32 -2.21 -5.00
N SER A 47 9.00 -2.15 -4.94
CA SER A 47 8.26 -0.90 -5.13
C SER A 47 8.59 0.11 -4.01
N HIS A 48 8.33 1.39 -4.27
CA HIS A 48 8.63 2.45 -3.29
C HIS A 48 7.89 2.27 -1.95
N THR A 49 6.75 1.59 -1.95
CA THR A 49 6.01 1.26 -0.73
C THR A 49 6.91 0.60 0.33
N VAL A 50 7.90 -0.22 -0.09
CA VAL A 50 8.81 -0.89 0.86
C VAL A 50 9.61 0.09 1.73
N ALA A 51 9.86 1.29 1.24
CA ALA A 51 10.65 2.32 1.92
C ALA A 51 9.87 3.13 2.96
N ALA A 52 8.54 2.97 3.02
CA ALA A 52 7.72 3.70 3.98
C ALA A 52 7.92 3.18 5.41
N GLN A 53 8.37 4.05 6.30
CA GLN A 53 8.72 3.72 7.70
C GLN A 53 7.73 4.31 8.70
N GLY A 54 7.13 5.47 8.37
CA GLY A 54 6.33 6.29 9.31
C GLY A 54 5.08 5.60 9.86
N GLY A 55 4.35 4.91 9.03
CA GLY A 55 3.06 4.31 9.34
C GLY A 55 2.00 4.65 8.30
N VAL A 56 0.80 4.14 8.51
CA VAL A 56 -0.40 4.45 7.72
C VAL A 56 -1.29 5.36 8.55
N GLY A 57 -1.65 6.52 7.99
CA GLY A 57 -2.56 7.47 8.65
C GLY A 57 -4.00 6.96 8.63
N ALA A 58 -4.57 6.70 9.81
CA ALA A 58 -5.99 6.37 9.98
C ALA A 58 -6.47 6.80 11.36
N ALA A 59 -7.57 7.50 11.43
CA ALA A 59 -8.11 8.05 12.68
C ALA A 59 -8.87 6.98 13.49
N LEU A 60 -8.15 5.95 13.97
CA LEU A 60 -8.72 4.86 14.77
C LEU A 60 -9.05 5.29 16.21
N ASP A 61 -8.43 6.35 16.67
CA ASP A 61 -8.48 6.85 18.04
C ASP A 61 -8.12 5.80 19.14
N ASN A 62 -7.27 4.85 18.79
CA ASN A 62 -6.86 3.80 19.73
C ASN A 62 -6.09 4.35 20.94
N MET A 63 -5.55 5.56 20.85
CA MET A 63 -4.82 6.24 21.92
C MET A 63 -5.74 7.11 22.80
N GLY A 64 -7.04 7.21 22.48
CA GLY A 64 -8.05 7.90 23.29
C GLY A 64 -7.89 9.41 23.35
N GLU A 65 -7.43 10.04 22.27
CA GLU A 65 -7.19 11.50 22.17
C GLU A 65 -8.36 12.27 21.57
N GLY A 66 -9.41 11.58 21.08
CA GLY A 66 -10.57 12.13 20.41
C GLY A 66 -10.32 12.39 18.92
N ASP A 67 -9.42 11.62 18.29
CA ASP A 67 -9.14 11.75 16.85
C ASP A 67 -10.30 11.21 15.99
N ASN A 68 -10.50 11.83 14.84
CA ASN A 68 -11.54 11.45 13.90
C ASN A 68 -11.13 11.76 12.46
N TRP A 69 -11.91 11.24 11.51
CA TRP A 69 -11.62 11.41 10.08
C TRP A 69 -11.71 12.88 9.62
N GLN A 70 -12.48 13.76 10.29
CA GLN A 70 -12.58 15.18 9.93
C GLN A 70 -11.24 15.89 10.21
N PHE A 71 -10.59 15.61 11.34
CA PHE A 71 -9.26 16.14 11.62
C PHE A 71 -8.23 15.59 10.63
N HIS A 72 -8.35 14.31 10.25
CA HIS A 72 -7.50 13.72 9.21
C HIS A 72 -7.71 14.43 7.85
N MET A 73 -8.95 14.69 7.47
CA MET A 73 -9.29 15.43 6.26
C MET A 73 -8.71 16.85 6.30
N TYR A 74 -8.89 17.58 7.40
CA TYR A 74 -8.35 18.92 7.56
C TYR A 74 -6.83 18.95 7.34
N ASP A 75 -6.10 18.05 7.98
CA ASP A 75 -4.64 17.96 7.84
C ASP A 75 -4.23 17.65 6.39
N THR A 76 -4.96 16.78 5.71
CA THR A 76 -4.67 16.38 4.33
C THR A 76 -4.96 17.50 3.34
N VAL A 77 -6.09 18.20 3.48
CA VAL A 77 -6.43 19.37 2.66
C VAL A 77 -5.40 20.48 2.86
N LYS A 78 -5.03 20.76 4.11
CA LYS A 78 -4.00 21.74 4.44
C LYS A 78 -2.63 21.33 3.90
N GLY A 79 -2.26 20.05 4.04
CA GLY A 79 -0.98 19.52 3.55
C GLY A 79 -0.86 19.50 2.02
N SER A 80 -1.98 19.54 1.30
CA SER A 80 -2.04 19.70 -0.15
C SER A 80 -2.09 21.17 -0.60
N ASP A 81 -1.77 22.12 0.27
CA ASP A 81 -1.84 23.57 0.02
C ASP A 81 -3.23 24.02 -0.48
N TRP A 82 -4.30 23.36 -0.03
CA TRP A 82 -5.71 23.59 -0.42
C TRP A 82 -6.00 23.32 -1.91
N LEU A 83 -5.07 22.67 -2.63
CA LEU A 83 -5.20 22.37 -4.05
C LEU A 83 -5.73 20.95 -4.32
N GLY A 84 -5.81 20.09 -3.29
CA GLY A 84 -6.29 18.72 -3.43
C GLY A 84 -7.78 18.65 -3.70
N ASP A 85 -8.21 17.61 -4.41
CA ASP A 85 -9.62 17.26 -4.58
C ASP A 85 -10.22 16.87 -3.23
N GLN A 86 -11.09 17.71 -2.68
CA GLN A 86 -11.61 17.57 -1.33
C GLN A 86 -12.56 16.37 -1.20
N ASP A 87 -13.31 16.03 -2.25
CA ASP A 87 -14.19 14.86 -2.23
C ASP A 87 -13.38 13.56 -2.19
N ALA A 88 -12.31 13.51 -2.98
CA ALA A 88 -11.38 12.37 -2.95
C ALA A 88 -10.65 12.27 -1.60
N ILE A 89 -10.25 13.40 -1.00
CA ILE A 89 -9.61 13.44 0.33
C ILE A 89 -10.59 12.98 1.41
N GLU A 90 -11.84 13.45 1.39
CA GLU A 90 -12.86 13.00 2.33
C GLU A 90 -13.08 11.50 2.22
N TYR A 91 -13.25 11.00 1.01
CA TYR A 91 -13.40 9.56 0.77
C TYR A 91 -12.22 8.77 1.33
N MET A 92 -10.99 9.20 1.06
CA MET A 92 -9.78 8.56 1.57
C MET A 92 -9.75 8.55 3.10
N CYS A 93 -9.99 9.70 3.74
CA CYS A 93 -9.90 9.81 5.20
C CYS A 93 -10.97 8.99 5.93
N ARG A 94 -12.19 8.92 5.39
CA ARG A 94 -13.26 8.06 5.93
C ARG A 94 -12.92 6.58 5.77
N ASN A 95 -12.38 6.19 4.61
CA ASN A 95 -12.08 4.79 4.31
C ASN A 95 -10.71 4.33 4.81
N ALA A 96 -9.86 5.21 5.34
CA ALA A 96 -8.58 4.83 5.93
C ALA A 96 -8.76 3.89 7.13
N ILE A 97 -9.80 4.08 7.93
CA ILE A 97 -10.10 3.23 9.09
C ILE A 97 -10.38 1.79 8.67
N PRO A 98 -11.41 1.50 7.85
CA PRO A 98 -11.66 0.13 7.41
C PRO A 98 -10.48 -0.44 6.59
N ALA A 99 -9.75 0.37 5.83
CA ALA A 99 -8.59 -0.09 5.08
C ALA A 99 -7.45 -0.59 5.98
N VAL A 100 -7.19 0.07 7.11
CA VAL A 100 -6.17 -0.41 8.07
C VAL A 100 -6.62 -1.70 8.75
N ILE A 101 -7.88 -1.82 9.11
CA ILE A 101 -8.44 -3.06 9.67
C ILE A 101 -8.37 -4.20 8.64
N GLU A 102 -8.65 -3.92 7.37
CA GLU A 102 -8.50 -4.90 6.30
C GLU A 102 -7.04 -5.36 6.14
N LEU A 103 -6.08 -4.43 6.17
CA LEU A 103 -4.65 -4.77 6.15
C LEU A 103 -4.24 -5.66 7.34
N GLU A 104 -4.80 -5.40 8.52
CA GLU A 104 -4.61 -6.25 9.69
C GLU A 104 -5.14 -7.66 9.44
N HIS A 105 -6.35 -7.79 8.88
CA HIS A 105 -6.95 -9.08 8.54
C HIS A 105 -6.15 -9.84 7.47
N TYR A 106 -5.48 -9.14 6.57
CA TYR A 106 -4.53 -9.78 5.64
C TYR A 106 -3.24 -10.25 6.32
N GLY A 107 -3.01 -9.84 7.56
CA GLY A 107 -1.87 -10.29 8.37
C GLY A 107 -0.75 -9.25 8.50
N VAL A 108 -1.00 -7.96 8.25
CA VAL A 108 0.00 -6.92 8.56
C VAL A 108 0.26 -6.88 10.06
N PRO A 109 1.51 -7.13 10.51
CA PRO A 109 1.85 -7.23 11.93
C PRO A 109 2.02 -5.83 12.55
N PHE A 110 0.94 -5.08 12.65
CA PHE A 110 0.98 -3.79 13.35
C PHE A 110 1.44 -3.94 14.79
N SER A 111 2.23 -2.99 15.27
CA SER A 111 2.58 -2.89 16.68
C SER A 111 1.33 -2.71 17.54
N ARG A 112 1.36 -3.22 18.78
CA ARG A 112 0.19 -3.22 19.67
C ARG A 112 0.44 -2.36 20.90
N THR A 113 -0.65 -1.81 21.43
CA THR A 113 -0.70 -1.28 22.79
C THR A 113 -0.76 -2.42 23.80
N GLU A 114 -0.60 -2.12 25.09
CA GLU A 114 -0.79 -3.09 26.17
C GLU A 114 -2.19 -3.72 26.19
N GLU A 115 -3.20 -2.98 25.70
CA GLU A 115 -4.58 -3.43 25.55
C GLU A 115 -4.83 -4.26 24.26
N GLY A 116 -3.79 -4.50 23.44
CA GLY A 116 -3.90 -5.26 22.20
C GLY A 116 -4.44 -4.47 20.99
N LYS A 117 -4.71 -3.18 21.12
CA LYS A 117 -5.13 -2.31 20.01
C LYS A 117 -3.95 -2.01 19.08
N ILE A 118 -4.22 -1.66 17.80
CA ILE A 118 -3.18 -1.18 16.89
C ILE A 118 -2.54 0.07 17.48
N TYR A 119 -1.21 0.05 17.63
CA TYR A 119 -0.47 1.20 18.13
C TYR A 119 -0.43 2.31 17.07
N GLN A 120 -0.74 3.51 17.51
CA GLN A 120 -0.68 4.73 16.72
C GLN A 120 0.34 5.70 17.31
N ARG A 121 1.25 6.17 16.49
CA ARG A 121 2.27 7.14 16.89
C ARG A 121 1.99 8.53 16.36
N PRO A 122 2.52 9.58 17.02
CA PRO A 122 2.50 10.92 16.46
C PRO A 122 3.36 10.97 15.19
N PHE A 123 2.94 11.76 14.22
CA PHE A 123 3.68 11.99 13.00
C PHE A 123 3.53 13.46 12.57
N GLY A 124 4.55 14.05 11.94
CA GLY A 124 4.52 15.44 11.50
C GLY A 124 3.32 15.70 10.57
N GLY A 125 2.58 16.77 10.88
CA GLY A 125 1.39 17.14 10.12
C GLY A 125 0.08 16.48 10.59
N HIS A 126 0.12 15.50 11.49
CA HIS A 126 -1.08 14.96 12.11
C HIS A 126 -1.51 15.80 13.30
N THR A 127 -2.70 16.37 13.23
CA THR A 127 -3.20 17.29 14.26
C THR A 127 -4.64 17.01 14.66
N LEU A 128 -4.97 17.43 15.88
CA LEU A 128 -6.32 17.52 16.43
C LEU A 128 -6.76 18.99 16.45
N ASP A 129 -8.06 19.20 16.58
CA ASP A 129 -8.66 20.53 16.75
C ASP A 129 -8.19 21.52 15.66
N ASN A 130 -8.09 21.04 14.42
CA ASN A 130 -7.71 21.84 13.26
C ASN A 130 -6.32 22.51 13.42
N GLY A 131 -5.34 21.74 13.81
CA GLY A 131 -3.95 22.19 13.88
C GLY A 131 -3.46 22.64 15.26
N LYS A 132 -4.28 22.49 16.32
CA LYS A 132 -3.90 23.00 17.67
C LYS A 132 -3.10 22.00 18.50
N ARG A 133 -3.31 20.71 18.34
CA ARG A 133 -2.61 19.67 19.10
C ARG A 133 -2.10 18.59 18.14
N MET A 134 -1.04 17.89 18.50
CA MET A 134 -0.54 16.74 17.72
C MET A 134 -1.47 15.54 17.91
N ALA A 135 -1.77 14.83 16.80
CA ALA A 135 -2.53 13.60 16.81
C ALA A 135 -1.62 12.37 16.70
N LYS A 136 -2.02 11.30 17.38
CA LYS A 136 -1.42 9.97 17.19
C LYS A 136 -2.27 9.17 16.23
N ARG A 137 -2.00 9.31 14.94
CA ARG A 137 -2.81 8.73 13.84
C ARG A 137 -2.05 7.72 12.99
N ALA A 138 -0.71 7.69 13.06
CA ALA A 138 0.09 6.81 12.24
C ALA A 138 0.10 5.38 12.81
N CYS A 139 -0.66 4.47 12.20
CA CYS A 139 -0.65 3.04 12.50
C CYS A 139 0.67 2.43 12.03
N ALA A 140 1.46 1.87 12.92
CA ALA A 140 2.83 1.49 12.63
C ALA A 140 3.12 0.01 12.90
N ALA A 141 3.99 -0.56 12.04
CA ALA A 141 4.65 -1.85 12.29
C ALA A 141 6.14 -1.56 12.51
N ALA A 142 6.51 -1.17 13.73
CA ALA A 142 7.83 -0.66 14.09
C ALA A 142 8.29 0.44 13.11
N ASP A 143 9.49 0.33 12.54
CA ASP A 143 10.06 1.24 11.55
C ASP A 143 9.99 0.70 10.10
N ARG A 144 9.18 -0.34 9.88
CA ARG A 144 9.10 -1.09 8.62
C ARG A 144 7.67 -1.27 8.11
N THR A 145 6.80 -0.31 8.37
CA THR A 145 5.36 -0.42 8.06
C THR A 145 5.11 -0.70 6.58
N GLY A 146 5.77 0.03 5.68
CA GLY A 146 5.62 -0.17 4.24
C GLY A 146 6.13 -1.53 3.75
N HIS A 147 7.25 -2.00 4.30
CA HIS A 147 7.76 -3.35 4.04
C HIS A 147 6.74 -4.41 4.49
N ALA A 148 6.19 -4.28 5.69
CA ALA A 148 5.19 -5.20 6.21
C ALA A 148 3.94 -5.25 5.31
N ILE A 149 3.37 -4.08 4.97
CA ILE A 149 2.19 -3.98 4.10
C ILE A 149 2.46 -4.61 2.73
N LEU A 150 3.59 -4.27 2.11
CA LEU A 150 3.91 -4.73 0.77
C LEU A 150 4.08 -6.25 0.70
N HIS A 151 4.80 -6.81 1.65
CA HIS A 151 4.99 -8.27 1.73
C HIS A 151 3.70 -9.01 2.05
N THR A 152 2.88 -8.46 2.94
CA THR A 152 1.56 -9.03 3.27
C THR A 152 0.64 -9.05 2.05
N LEU A 153 0.58 -7.97 1.27
CA LEU A 153 -0.25 -7.92 0.06
C LEU A 153 0.32 -8.75 -1.10
N TYR A 154 1.64 -8.86 -1.19
CA TYR A 154 2.27 -9.67 -2.23
C TYR A 154 2.00 -11.18 -2.05
N GLN A 155 1.93 -11.64 -0.82
CA GLN A 155 1.77 -13.06 -0.51
C GLN A 155 0.48 -13.66 -1.12
N PRO A 156 -0.74 -13.17 -0.84
CA PRO A 156 -1.96 -13.70 -1.44
C PRO A 156 -1.99 -13.53 -2.97
N VAL A 157 -1.48 -12.42 -3.50
CA VAL A 157 -1.40 -12.20 -4.95
C VAL A 157 -0.50 -13.23 -5.63
N SER A 158 0.61 -13.63 -5.01
CA SER A 158 1.51 -14.63 -5.59
C SER A 158 0.95 -16.07 -5.54
N TYR A 159 0.09 -16.38 -4.57
CA TYR A 159 -0.53 -17.71 -4.45
C TYR A 159 -1.79 -17.86 -5.30
N THR A 160 -2.47 -16.78 -5.67
CA THR A 160 -3.72 -16.81 -6.44
C THR A 160 -3.52 -16.86 -7.96
N HIS A 161 -2.63 -17.72 -8.49
CA HIS A 161 -2.45 -17.98 -9.92
C HIS A 161 -1.79 -16.88 -10.77
N LEU A 162 -1.17 -15.87 -10.15
CA LEU A 162 -0.33 -14.94 -10.87
C LEU A 162 1.03 -15.63 -11.13
N ARG A 163 1.16 -16.29 -12.27
CA ARG A 163 2.49 -16.65 -12.76
C ARG A 163 3.21 -15.35 -13.08
N ALA A 164 4.24 -15.01 -12.29
CA ALA A 164 5.13 -13.92 -12.63
C ALA A 164 5.87 -14.30 -13.93
N HIS A 165 5.46 -13.71 -15.04
CA HIS A 165 6.21 -13.78 -16.28
C HIS A 165 7.31 -12.73 -16.22
N GLU A 166 8.53 -13.15 -15.94
CA GLU A 166 9.70 -12.26 -16.06
C GLU A 166 9.88 -11.89 -17.53
N THR A 167 10.05 -10.59 -17.82
CA THR A 167 10.35 -10.14 -19.17
C THR A 167 11.73 -10.66 -19.61
N PRO A 168 11.96 -10.89 -20.91
CA PRO A 168 13.27 -11.33 -21.43
C PRO A 168 14.44 -10.44 -21.01
N GLU A 169 14.20 -9.15 -20.79
CA GLU A 169 15.19 -8.18 -20.36
C GLU A 169 15.75 -8.48 -18.95
N HIS A 170 14.91 -8.95 -18.02
CA HIS A 170 15.35 -9.37 -16.68
C HIS A 170 16.25 -10.60 -16.73
N ARG A 171 16.06 -11.51 -17.68
CA ARG A 171 16.93 -12.67 -17.91
C ARG A 171 18.28 -12.26 -18.47
N VAL A 172 18.34 -11.26 -19.33
CA VAL A 172 19.59 -10.72 -19.89
C VAL A 172 20.45 -10.05 -18.81
N TRP A 173 19.85 -9.26 -17.93
CA TRP A 173 20.56 -8.62 -16.80
C TRP A 173 21.13 -9.64 -15.82
N ARG A 174 20.45 -10.71 -15.51
CA ARG A 174 20.96 -11.79 -14.66
C ARG A 174 22.21 -12.43 -15.28
N ARG A 175 22.18 -12.74 -16.57
CA ARG A 175 23.33 -13.31 -17.29
C ARG A 175 24.55 -12.38 -17.35
N MET A 176 24.34 -11.09 -17.43
CA MET A 176 25.45 -10.10 -17.42
C MET A 176 26.10 -9.96 -16.03
N ARG A 177 25.36 -10.15 -14.94
CA ARG A 177 25.90 -10.17 -13.58
C ARG A 177 26.71 -11.45 -13.28
N GLU A 178 26.32 -12.58 -13.83
CA GLU A 178 27.02 -13.86 -13.64
C GLU A 178 28.35 -13.93 -14.40
N LYS A 179 28.53 -13.15 -15.46
CA LYS A 179 29.78 -13.08 -16.25
C LYS A 179 30.85 -12.15 -15.65
N LYS A 180 30.57 -11.47 -14.53
CA LYS A 180 31.53 -10.59 -13.84
C LYS A 180 32.05 -11.17 -12.51
N LYS A 181 32.00 -12.49 -12.35
CA LYS A 181 32.72 -13.21 -11.30
C LYS A 181 33.89 -13.96 -11.88
#